data_180b6d68468ca08d1f20bd413371f5e0
#
_entry.id   180b6d68468ca08d1f20bd413371f5e0
#
_cell.length_a   1.000
_cell.length_b   1.000
_cell.length_c   1.000
_cell.angle_alpha   90.00
_cell.angle_beta   90.00
_cell.angle_gamma   90.00
#
_symmetry.space_group_name_H-M   'P 1'
#
loop_
_entity.id
_entity.type
_entity.pdbx_description
1 polymer ?
#
loop_
_entity_poly.entity_id
_entity_poly.type
_entity_poly.pdbx_seq_one_letter_code
_entity_poly.pdbx_strand_id
1 'polypeptide(L)'
;MKNRFYLTTTLPYVNAEPHIGFGLEITEADVISRYQRMIGREVIFNTGTDEHGQKIYQKAVEADQDPLKYCDHYVQKFQDLKDLLNLSYTHFIRTSSAKHRQAAQKFWQIAKDNGDIYLTNYQTKYCVGCELEKNESELIDGKCPLHPDLELELRNEENYFFRFSKYEKPLLELYQNNPDLVYPQAKMNEAIAFVKQGLQDFSISRLKSKMPWGIEVPEDPDHVMYVWFDALVNYISTLDWPNDQETFSNFWPGIQIAGKDNLRQQAVMWQAMLMSVGLPNSKKILINGFISIDGQKMSKSLGNVISPQEMVERYQTDASRMLLVSLGTFADDMDVSWEKLDKKYKADLANGLGNLCSRVAKMAQTEQLVYQSKLCPLNKTYQELMNAFQLTEALDWIMDQSRQLDLFLSHKKPWEKTGQEKKDLLLDAIEKIQTIAFHLQPFMPDTSQFIQNHFHNEIKALAPLFPQLPD
;
A
#
# COMPACT_ATOMS: atom_id res chain seq x y z
N MET A 1 -16.26 -22.09 -3.01
CA MET A 1 -14.94 -21.46 -3.22
C MET A 1 -14.42 -21.08 -1.84
N LYS A 2 -13.16 -21.45 -1.50
CA LYS A 2 -12.57 -21.07 -0.23
C LYS A 2 -12.55 -19.55 -0.13
N ASN A 3 -13.02 -19.01 0.99
CA ASN A 3 -13.18 -17.56 1.23
C ASN A 3 -11.82 -16.92 1.60
N ARG A 4 -10.83 -17.01 0.68
CA ARG A 4 -9.43 -16.60 0.88
C ARG A 4 -9.09 -15.35 0.09
N PHE A 5 -8.21 -14.54 0.66
CA PHE A 5 -7.82 -13.26 0.09
C PHE A 5 -6.34 -12.99 0.35
N TYR A 6 -5.59 -12.69 -0.69
CA TYR A 6 -4.19 -12.33 -0.61
C TYR A 6 -3.97 -10.92 -1.13
N LEU A 7 -3.33 -10.10 -0.32
CA LEU A 7 -2.96 -8.73 -0.64
C LEU A 7 -1.49 -8.48 -0.30
N THR A 8 -0.80 -7.72 -1.13
CA THR A 8 0.59 -7.34 -0.91
C THR A 8 0.85 -5.89 -1.33
N THR A 9 1.70 -5.18 -0.56
CA THR A 9 2.27 -3.89 -0.95
C THR A 9 3.50 -4.08 -1.81
N THR A 10 4.04 -2.99 -2.36
CA THR A 10 5.43 -2.96 -2.82
C THR A 10 6.39 -3.16 -1.65
N LEU A 11 7.62 -3.56 -1.96
CA LEU A 11 8.71 -3.59 -0.99
C LEU A 11 9.57 -2.33 -1.16
N PRO A 12 9.60 -1.43 -0.17
CA PRO A 12 10.47 -0.26 -0.23
C PRO A 12 11.94 -0.64 -0.10
N TYR A 13 12.81 0.11 -0.77
CA TYR A 13 14.24 0.04 -0.55
C TYR A 13 14.61 0.54 0.85
N VAL A 14 15.49 -0.21 1.53
CA VAL A 14 15.97 0.10 2.88
C VAL A 14 17.13 1.11 2.89
N ASN A 15 17.04 2.14 2.09
CA ASN A 15 18.05 3.20 1.97
C ASN A 15 17.63 4.52 2.63
N ALA A 16 16.45 4.57 3.21
CA ALA A 16 15.86 5.75 3.82
C ALA A 16 14.73 5.35 4.79
N GLU A 17 14.38 6.26 5.70
CA GLU A 17 13.22 6.12 6.57
C GLU A 17 11.90 6.17 5.79
N PRO A 18 10.83 5.51 6.30
CA PRO A 18 9.51 5.57 5.69
C PRO A 18 8.98 6.99 5.60
N HIS A 19 8.36 7.32 4.48
CA HIS A 19 7.66 8.58 4.26
C HIS A 19 6.16 8.37 4.07
N ILE A 20 5.39 9.46 4.06
CA ILE A 20 3.92 9.44 3.95
C ILE A 20 3.41 8.63 2.75
N GLY A 21 4.15 8.57 1.63
CA GLY A 21 3.75 7.79 0.44
C GLY A 21 3.66 6.29 0.74
N PHE A 22 4.67 5.73 1.42
CA PHE A 22 4.60 4.34 1.88
C PHE A 22 3.60 4.17 3.03
N GLY A 23 3.50 5.18 3.91
CA GLY A 23 2.48 5.22 4.97
C GLY A 23 1.05 5.12 4.41
N LEU A 24 0.75 5.80 3.30
CA LEU A 24 -0.52 5.70 2.58
C LEU A 24 -0.72 4.28 2.02
N GLU A 25 0.20 3.78 1.21
CA GLU A 25 0.12 2.47 0.56
C GLU A 25 -0.15 1.34 1.57
N ILE A 26 0.60 1.31 2.67
CA ILE A 26 0.45 0.25 3.67
C ILE A 26 -0.83 0.41 4.51
N THR A 27 -1.31 1.64 4.71
CA THR A 27 -2.59 1.90 5.41
C THR A 27 -3.78 1.50 4.54
N GLU A 28 -3.77 1.79 3.24
CA GLU A 28 -4.79 1.33 2.30
C GLU A 28 -4.84 -0.20 2.24
N ALA A 29 -3.67 -0.85 2.18
CA ALA A 29 -3.57 -2.30 2.24
C ALA A 29 -4.17 -2.86 3.53
N ASP A 30 -3.93 -2.21 4.66
CA ASP A 30 -4.49 -2.60 5.96
C ASP A 30 -6.00 -2.42 6.00
N VAL A 31 -6.52 -1.30 5.50
CA VAL A 31 -7.98 -1.04 5.40
C VAL A 31 -8.67 -2.11 4.56
N ILE A 32 -8.12 -2.44 3.39
CA ILE A 32 -8.66 -3.51 2.54
C ILE A 32 -8.61 -4.85 3.30
N SER A 33 -7.51 -5.19 3.93
CA SER A 33 -7.32 -6.44 4.65
C SER A 33 -8.29 -6.58 5.83
N ARG A 34 -8.50 -5.50 6.61
CA ARG A 34 -9.47 -5.47 7.71
C ARG A 34 -10.90 -5.64 7.22
N TYR A 35 -11.27 -4.95 6.14
CA TYR A 35 -12.57 -5.13 5.50
C TYR A 35 -12.79 -6.56 5.02
N GLN A 36 -11.79 -7.18 4.39
CA GLN A 36 -11.91 -8.57 3.92
C GLN A 36 -12.10 -9.55 5.09
N ARG A 37 -11.43 -9.33 6.23
CA ARG A 37 -11.67 -10.12 7.47
C ARG A 37 -13.05 -9.85 8.06
N MET A 38 -13.51 -8.60 8.04
CA MET A 38 -14.84 -8.19 8.52
C MET A 38 -15.98 -8.91 7.76
N ILE A 39 -15.79 -9.19 6.48
CA ILE A 39 -16.74 -9.99 5.68
C ILE A 39 -16.46 -11.51 5.73
N GLY A 40 -15.62 -11.97 6.66
CA GLY A 40 -15.39 -13.39 6.95
C GLY A 40 -14.38 -14.09 6.07
N ARG A 41 -13.47 -13.37 5.39
CA ARG A 41 -12.40 -13.99 4.59
C ARG A 41 -11.17 -14.30 5.44
N GLU A 42 -10.51 -15.41 5.10
CA GLU A 42 -9.14 -15.69 5.55
C GLU A 42 -8.18 -14.82 4.73
N VAL A 43 -7.40 -13.95 5.40
CA VAL A 43 -6.58 -12.95 4.73
C VAL A 43 -5.10 -13.15 5.03
N ILE A 44 -4.30 -13.27 3.99
CA ILE A 44 -2.85 -13.04 4.03
C ILE A 44 -2.61 -11.61 3.53
N PHE A 45 -1.99 -10.80 4.38
CA PHE A 45 -1.51 -9.47 4.04
C PHE A 45 0.00 -9.44 4.18
N ASN A 46 0.70 -9.30 3.04
CA ASN A 46 2.15 -9.23 2.95
C ASN A 46 2.62 -7.80 2.76
N THR A 47 3.70 -7.47 3.43
CA THR A 47 4.58 -6.32 3.21
C THR A 47 6.02 -6.77 3.45
N GLY A 48 6.98 -5.86 3.37
CA GLY A 48 8.37 -6.22 3.66
C GLY A 48 9.35 -5.18 3.14
N THR A 49 10.56 -5.63 2.83
CA THR A 49 11.66 -4.77 2.39
C THR A 49 12.42 -5.36 1.23
N ASP A 50 12.78 -4.50 0.27
CA ASP A 50 13.73 -4.80 -0.79
C ASP A 50 15.13 -4.39 -0.33
N GLU A 51 16.03 -5.36 -0.23
CA GLU A 51 17.31 -5.22 0.45
C GLU A 51 18.52 -5.39 -0.48
N HIS A 52 18.28 -5.67 -1.76
CA HIS A 52 19.34 -5.82 -2.74
C HIS A 52 19.46 -4.58 -3.64
N GLY A 53 20.49 -4.57 -4.49
CA GLY A 53 20.69 -3.52 -5.47
C GLY A 53 21.83 -2.56 -5.15
N GLN A 54 22.23 -1.81 -6.19
CA GLN A 54 23.41 -0.95 -6.17
C GLN A 54 23.31 0.19 -5.15
N LYS A 55 22.13 0.79 -5.01
CA LYS A 55 21.92 1.92 -4.07
C LYS A 55 22.19 1.52 -2.63
N ILE A 56 21.66 0.35 -2.23
CA ILE A 56 21.81 -0.16 -0.86
C ILE A 56 23.27 -0.51 -0.60
N TYR A 57 23.90 -1.20 -1.55
CA TYR A 57 25.32 -1.53 -1.47
C TYR A 57 26.20 -0.28 -1.32
N GLN A 58 25.99 0.72 -2.17
CA GLN A 58 26.73 1.99 -2.09
C GLN A 58 26.54 2.69 -0.75
N LYS A 59 25.30 2.74 -0.24
CA LYS A 59 24.99 3.35 1.05
C LYS A 59 25.63 2.59 2.23
N ALA A 60 25.66 1.29 2.17
CA ALA A 60 26.34 0.47 3.18
C ALA A 60 27.86 0.74 3.18
N VAL A 61 28.48 0.81 1.98
CA VAL A 61 29.91 1.16 1.83
C VAL A 61 30.20 2.60 2.32
N GLU A 62 29.37 3.58 1.95
CA GLU A 62 29.49 4.97 2.44
C GLU A 62 29.40 5.04 3.97
N ALA A 63 28.62 4.15 4.60
CA ALA A 63 28.45 4.06 6.04
C ALA A 63 29.51 3.19 6.75
N ASP A 64 30.47 2.60 6.01
CA ASP A 64 31.45 1.62 6.50
C ASP A 64 30.79 0.45 7.24
N GLN A 65 29.70 -0.10 6.67
CA GLN A 65 28.92 -1.17 7.24
C GLN A 65 28.79 -2.36 6.29
N ASP A 66 28.65 -3.55 6.86
CA ASP A 66 28.17 -4.72 6.12
C ASP A 66 26.76 -4.45 5.55
N PRO A 67 26.49 -4.79 4.28
CA PRO A 67 25.19 -4.49 3.66
C PRO A 67 23.99 -5.08 4.42
N LEU A 68 24.11 -6.29 4.97
CA LEU A 68 23.02 -6.90 5.74
C LEU A 68 22.74 -6.14 7.04
N LYS A 69 23.80 -5.73 7.77
CA LYS A 69 23.65 -4.91 8.98
C LYS A 69 23.08 -3.55 8.69
N TYR A 70 23.46 -2.94 7.57
CA TYR A 70 22.88 -1.70 7.10
C TYR A 70 21.37 -1.87 6.83
N CYS A 71 20.98 -2.95 6.14
CA CYS A 71 19.57 -3.28 5.91
C CYS A 71 18.82 -3.50 7.23
N ASP A 72 19.38 -4.24 8.19
CA ASP A 72 18.73 -4.53 9.48
C ASP A 72 18.32 -3.25 10.23
N HIS A 73 19.14 -2.19 10.17
CA HIS A 73 18.82 -0.90 10.78
C HIS A 73 17.55 -0.28 10.18
N TYR A 74 17.43 -0.26 8.84
CA TYR A 74 16.25 0.33 8.21
C TYR A 74 15.03 -0.58 8.23
N VAL A 75 15.22 -1.89 8.14
CA VAL A 75 14.13 -2.88 8.28
C VAL A 75 13.35 -2.64 9.57
N GLN A 76 14.05 -2.38 10.69
CA GLN A 76 13.39 -2.08 11.96
C GLN A 76 12.46 -0.87 11.86
N LYS A 77 12.86 0.18 11.14
CA LYS A 77 12.02 1.38 10.93
C LYS A 77 10.73 1.08 10.16
N PHE A 78 10.78 0.16 9.19
CA PHE A 78 9.59 -0.29 8.48
C PHE A 78 8.73 -1.23 9.33
N GLN A 79 9.34 -2.06 10.18
CA GLN A 79 8.62 -2.91 11.13
C GLN A 79 7.92 -2.10 12.22
N ASP A 80 8.53 -1.02 12.71
CA ASP A 80 7.97 -0.13 13.73
C ASP A 80 6.65 0.53 13.27
N LEU A 81 6.43 0.63 11.93
CA LEU A 81 5.15 1.11 11.40
C LEU A 81 3.98 0.21 11.80
N LYS A 82 4.22 -1.06 12.15
CA LYS A 82 3.16 -1.97 12.59
C LYS A 82 2.43 -1.44 13.80
N ASP A 83 3.17 -1.07 14.81
CA ASP A 83 2.60 -0.55 16.05
C ASP A 83 2.19 0.91 15.89
N LEU A 84 3.01 1.71 15.20
CA LEU A 84 2.77 3.12 14.97
C LEU A 84 1.42 3.39 14.27
N LEU A 85 1.10 2.61 13.23
CA LEU A 85 -0.12 2.74 12.43
C LEU A 85 -1.15 1.65 12.72
N ASN A 86 -0.99 0.84 13.79
CA ASN A 86 -1.85 -0.29 14.12
C ASN A 86 -2.14 -1.17 12.89
N LEU A 87 -1.07 -1.64 12.21
CA LEU A 87 -1.17 -2.44 10.99
C LEU A 87 -1.40 -3.92 11.31
N SER A 88 -2.22 -4.58 10.50
CA SER A 88 -2.62 -5.97 10.69
C SER A 88 -1.98 -6.94 9.69
N TYR A 89 -0.83 -6.58 9.10
CA TYR A 89 -0.14 -7.49 8.18
C TYR A 89 0.25 -8.80 8.88
N THR A 90 0.14 -9.89 8.14
CA THR A 90 0.43 -11.25 8.63
C THR A 90 1.84 -11.70 8.29
N HIS A 91 2.42 -11.15 7.23
CA HIS A 91 3.74 -11.49 6.72
C HIS A 91 4.56 -10.24 6.47
N PHE A 92 5.84 -10.32 6.86
CA PHE A 92 6.85 -9.31 6.55
C PHE A 92 8.02 -10.02 5.87
N ILE A 93 8.10 -9.91 4.54
CA ILE A 93 9.14 -10.57 3.75
C ILE A 93 10.38 -9.68 3.62
N ARG A 94 11.57 -10.29 3.72
CA ARG A 94 12.84 -9.65 3.40
C ARG A 94 13.44 -10.32 2.18
N THR A 95 13.85 -9.57 1.16
CA THR A 95 14.46 -10.18 -0.03
C THR A 95 15.81 -10.87 0.28
N SER A 96 16.48 -10.45 1.35
CA SER A 96 17.70 -11.11 1.86
C SER A 96 17.45 -12.45 2.58
N SER A 97 16.20 -12.80 2.90
CA SER A 97 15.87 -14.04 3.63
C SER A 97 16.16 -15.30 2.80
N ALA A 98 16.54 -16.38 3.48
CA ALA A 98 16.82 -17.67 2.82
C ALA A 98 15.62 -18.19 2.00
N LYS A 99 14.41 -18.03 2.54
CA LYS A 99 13.16 -18.42 1.86
C LYS A 99 12.98 -17.69 0.53
N HIS A 100 13.16 -16.39 0.53
CA HIS A 100 13.02 -15.58 -0.69
C HIS A 100 14.13 -15.92 -1.70
N ARG A 101 15.38 -16.01 -1.26
CA ARG A 101 16.53 -16.40 -2.13
C ARG A 101 16.29 -17.72 -2.85
N GLN A 102 15.82 -18.75 -2.14
CA GLN A 102 15.48 -20.05 -2.74
C GLN A 102 14.37 -19.93 -3.79
N ALA A 103 13.33 -19.15 -3.50
CA ALA A 103 12.24 -18.91 -4.45
C ALA A 103 12.74 -18.19 -5.71
N ALA A 104 13.52 -17.11 -5.56
CA ALA A 104 14.08 -16.36 -6.68
C ALA A 104 15.00 -17.23 -7.55
N GLN A 105 15.87 -18.05 -6.94
CA GLN A 105 16.73 -18.99 -7.66
C GLN A 105 15.92 -20.06 -8.40
N LYS A 106 14.86 -20.59 -7.80
CA LYS A 106 13.98 -21.56 -8.47
C LYS A 106 13.21 -20.92 -9.61
N PHE A 107 12.75 -19.67 -9.43
CA PHE A 107 12.06 -18.89 -10.47
C PHE A 107 12.99 -18.67 -11.68
N TRP A 108 14.23 -18.23 -11.42
CA TRP A 108 15.25 -18.07 -12.43
C TRP A 108 15.49 -19.37 -13.22
N GLN A 109 15.69 -20.48 -12.51
CA GLN A 109 15.97 -21.77 -13.16
C GLN A 109 14.84 -22.19 -14.10
N ILE A 110 13.57 -22.06 -13.68
CA ILE A 110 12.42 -22.39 -14.54
C ILE A 110 12.38 -21.47 -15.78
N ALA A 111 12.59 -20.17 -15.62
CA ALA A 111 12.60 -19.23 -16.75
C ALA A 111 13.78 -19.53 -17.70
N LYS A 112 14.95 -19.93 -17.20
CA LYS A 112 16.11 -20.35 -17.99
C LYS A 112 15.81 -21.64 -18.75
N ASP A 113 15.23 -22.64 -18.11
CA ASP A 113 14.87 -23.92 -18.71
C ASP A 113 13.82 -23.77 -19.83
N ASN A 114 12.93 -22.77 -19.70
CA ASN A 114 11.96 -22.39 -20.72
C ASN A 114 12.54 -21.55 -21.88
N GLY A 115 13.86 -21.29 -21.85
CA GLY A 115 14.57 -20.54 -22.87
C GLY A 115 14.31 -19.02 -22.87
N ASP A 116 13.79 -18.50 -21.77
CA ASP A 116 13.48 -17.07 -21.62
C ASP A 116 14.61 -16.25 -21.01
N ILE A 117 15.70 -16.91 -20.60
CA ILE A 117 16.93 -16.27 -20.12
C ILE A 117 18.11 -16.70 -21.00
N TYR A 118 18.91 -15.72 -21.43
CA TYR A 118 20.11 -15.96 -22.23
C TYR A 118 21.23 -14.99 -21.88
N LEU A 119 22.47 -15.41 -22.07
CA LEU A 119 23.68 -14.61 -21.81
C LEU A 119 24.12 -13.88 -23.06
N THR A 120 24.46 -12.60 -22.97
CA THR A 120 24.95 -11.80 -24.09
C THR A 120 25.78 -10.60 -23.62
N ASN A 121 26.72 -10.20 -24.49
CA ASN A 121 27.46 -8.94 -24.35
C ASN A 121 26.61 -7.78 -24.84
N TYR A 122 26.55 -6.70 -24.05
CA TYR A 122 25.81 -5.51 -24.47
C TYR A 122 26.40 -4.22 -23.91
N GLN A 123 26.07 -3.13 -24.58
CA GLN A 123 26.39 -1.78 -24.12
C GLN A 123 25.08 -1.03 -23.85
N THR A 124 24.93 -0.48 -22.68
CA THR A 124 23.73 0.26 -22.30
C THR A 124 24.03 1.51 -21.50
N LYS A 125 23.09 2.46 -21.52
CA LYS A 125 23.03 3.60 -20.61
C LYS A 125 22.21 3.23 -19.39
N TYR A 126 22.80 3.28 -18.21
CA TYR A 126 22.16 2.91 -16.96
C TYR A 126 21.95 4.12 -16.06
N CYS A 127 20.73 4.32 -15.59
CA CYS A 127 20.41 5.33 -14.59
C CYS A 127 20.46 4.74 -13.18
N VAL A 128 21.47 5.10 -12.39
CA VAL A 128 21.60 4.65 -10.99
C VAL A 128 20.41 5.09 -10.13
N GLY A 129 19.84 6.26 -10.43
CA GLY A 129 18.66 6.76 -9.72
C GLY A 129 17.40 5.94 -9.90
N CYS A 130 17.13 5.42 -11.11
CA CYS A 130 16.02 4.53 -11.40
C CYS A 130 16.36 3.05 -11.13
N GLU A 131 17.66 2.73 -11.08
CA GLU A 131 18.18 1.35 -11.22
C GLU A 131 17.67 0.64 -12.49
N LEU A 132 17.53 1.40 -13.56
CA LEU A 132 17.02 0.94 -14.86
C LEU A 132 17.97 1.32 -16.00
N GLU A 133 18.05 0.42 -16.96
CA GLU A 133 18.61 0.73 -18.25
C GLU A 133 17.69 1.69 -19.01
N LYS A 134 18.27 2.57 -19.82
CA LYS A 134 17.57 3.59 -20.54
C LYS A 134 17.87 3.51 -22.03
N ASN A 135 16.83 3.43 -22.83
CA ASN A 135 16.89 3.56 -24.26
C ASN A 135 16.95 5.03 -24.65
N GLU A 136 17.44 5.34 -25.85
CA GLU A 136 17.50 6.71 -26.37
C GLU A 136 16.13 7.40 -26.35
N SER A 137 15.05 6.67 -26.63
CA SER A 137 13.68 7.20 -26.62
C SER A 137 13.13 7.52 -25.22
N GLU A 138 13.77 7.01 -24.17
CA GLU A 138 13.41 7.27 -22.76
C GLU A 138 14.19 8.44 -22.15
N LEU A 139 15.11 9.03 -22.92
CA LEU A 139 15.96 10.14 -22.48
C LEU A 139 15.44 11.47 -23.01
N ILE A 140 15.59 12.52 -22.20
CA ILE A 140 15.39 13.91 -22.60
C ILE A 140 16.75 14.59 -22.52
N ASP A 141 17.21 15.12 -23.64
CA ASP A 141 18.56 15.73 -23.80
C ASP A 141 19.69 14.80 -23.31
N GLY A 142 19.57 13.49 -23.57
CA GLY A 142 20.55 12.48 -23.18
C GLY A 142 20.55 12.12 -21.70
N LYS A 143 19.60 12.63 -20.89
CA LYS A 143 19.48 12.42 -19.45
C LYS A 143 18.20 11.68 -19.07
N CYS A 144 18.22 11.03 -17.91
CA CYS A 144 17.02 10.42 -17.33
C CYS A 144 16.04 11.50 -16.87
N PRO A 145 14.79 11.55 -17.37
CA PRO A 145 13.82 12.58 -16.98
C PRO A 145 13.42 12.54 -15.50
N LEU A 146 13.55 11.37 -14.83
CA LEU A 146 13.28 11.24 -13.40
C LEU A 146 14.47 11.64 -12.51
N HIS A 147 15.69 11.62 -13.07
CA HIS A 147 16.94 11.94 -12.36
C HIS A 147 17.84 12.77 -13.27
N PRO A 148 17.45 14.01 -13.61
CA PRO A 148 18.16 14.84 -14.59
C PRO A 148 19.55 15.29 -14.12
N ASP A 149 19.79 15.27 -12.82
CA ASP A 149 21.07 15.67 -12.20
C ASP A 149 22.09 14.51 -12.12
N LEU A 150 21.66 13.27 -12.44
CA LEU A 150 22.55 12.12 -12.44
C LEU A 150 23.00 11.82 -13.86
N GLU A 151 24.31 11.64 -14.03
CA GLU A 151 24.86 11.15 -15.31
C GLU A 151 24.53 9.67 -15.49
N LEU A 152 24.32 9.26 -16.74
CA LEU A 152 24.09 7.87 -17.09
C LEU A 152 25.42 7.14 -17.19
N GLU A 153 25.48 5.98 -16.54
CA GLU A 153 26.63 5.08 -16.65
C GLU A 153 26.56 4.31 -17.97
N LEU A 154 27.65 4.37 -18.78
CA LEU A 154 27.81 3.48 -19.92
C LEU A 154 28.36 2.15 -19.42
N ARG A 155 27.59 1.08 -19.62
CA ARG A 155 27.96 -0.28 -19.22
C ARG A 155 28.21 -1.13 -20.46
N ASN A 156 29.35 -1.81 -20.49
CA ASN A 156 29.70 -2.81 -21.48
C ASN A 156 30.04 -4.08 -20.73
N GLU A 157 29.11 -5.01 -20.67
CA GLU A 157 29.17 -6.18 -19.82
C GLU A 157 28.54 -7.39 -20.50
N GLU A 158 29.00 -8.60 -20.12
CA GLU A 158 28.28 -9.82 -20.42
C GLU A 158 27.30 -10.05 -19.27
N ASN A 159 25.98 -10.04 -19.57
CA ASN A 159 24.93 -10.22 -18.57
C ASN A 159 23.84 -11.15 -19.11
N TYR A 160 23.08 -11.73 -18.19
CA TYR A 160 21.86 -12.45 -18.54
C TYR A 160 20.72 -11.49 -18.87
N PHE A 161 19.98 -11.84 -19.91
CA PHE A 161 18.83 -11.10 -20.40
C PHE A 161 17.56 -11.92 -20.29
N PHE A 162 16.45 -11.27 -19.98
CA PHE A 162 15.12 -11.85 -20.05
C PHE A 162 14.48 -11.51 -21.39
N ARG A 163 13.94 -12.53 -22.09
CA ARG A 163 13.26 -12.37 -23.39
C ARG A 163 11.90 -11.69 -23.24
N PHE A 164 11.93 -10.45 -22.78
CA PHE A 164 10.74 -9.66 -22.52
C PHE A 164 9.94 -9.37 -23.78
N SER A 165 10.59 -9.16 -24.91
CA SER A 165 9.97 -8.94 -26.24
C SER A 165 9.04 -10.07 -26.65
N LYS A 166 9.30 -11.31 -26.23
CA LYS A 166 8.43 -12.49 -26.46
C LYS A 166 7.03 -12.31 -25.88
N TYR A 167 6.87 -11.49 -24.86
CA TYR A 167 5.64 -11.33 -24.07
C TYR A 167 4.75 -10.17 -24.50
N GLU A 168 5.10 -9.42 -25.55
CA GLU A 168 4.27 -8.32 -26.06
C GLU A 168 2.84 -8.76 -26.38
N LYS A 169 2.70 -9.76 -27.28
CA LYS A 169 1.39 -10.28 -27.64
C LYS A 169 0.65 -10.95 -26.48
N PRO A 170 1.27 -11.84 -25.68
CA PRO A 170 0.60 -12.44 -24.51
C PRO A 170 0.11 -11.41 -23.50
N LEU A 171 0.84 -10.32 -23.26
CA LEU A 171 0.41 -9.26 -22.35
C LEU A 171 -0.79 -8.49 -22.88
N LEU A 172 -0.80 -8.16 -24.19
CA LEU A 172 -1.96 -7.51 -24.81
C LEU A 172 -3.22 -8.40 -24.75
N GLU A 173 -3.06 -9.70 -24.94
CA GLU A 173 -4.15 -10.69 -24.77
C GLU A 173 -4.59 -10.77 -23.30
N LEU A 174 -3.66 -10.76 -22.34
CA LEU A 174 -3.98 -10.70 -20.91
C LEU A 174 -4.85 -9.49 -20.58
N TYR A 175 -4.47 -8.31 -21.03
CA TYR A 175 -5.21 -7.06 -20.76
C TYR A 175 -6.58 -7.04 -21.44
N GLN A 176 -6.67 -7.56 -22.66
CA GLN A 176 -7.95 -7.66 -23.37
C GLN A 176 -8.93 -8.60 -22.64
N ASN A 177 -8.44 -9.73 -22.11
CA ASN A 177 -9.25 -10.70 -21.39
C ASN A 177 -9.55 -10.29 -19.94
N ASN A 178 -8.76 -9.38 -19.37
CA ASN A 178 -8.87 -8.91 -17.99
C ASN A 178 -8.80 -7.37 -17.97
N PRO A 179 -9.84 -6.66 -18.46
CA PRO A 179 -9.83 -5.20 -18.58
C PRO A 179 -9.69 -4.47 -17.23
N ASP A 180 -10.03 -5.16 -16.13
CA ASP A 180 -9.95 -4.65 -14.77
C ASP A 180 -8.67 -5.08 -14.01
N LEU A 181 -7.68 -5.65 -14.69
CA LEU A 181 -6.44 -6.13 -14.05
C LEU A 181 -5.67 -5.00 -13.35
N VAL A 182 -5.60 -3.84 -13.97
CA VAL A 182 -4.95 -2.65 -13.41
C VAL A 182 -6.00 -1.58 -13.10
N TYR A 183 -6.00 -1.07 -11.89
CA TYR A 183 -6.87 0.02 -11.44
C TYR A 183 -6.01 1.22 -10.98
N PRO A 184 -6.35 2.44 -11.37
CA PRO A 184 -7.49 2.85 -12.19
C PRO A 184 -7.31 2.57 -13.69
N GLN A 185 -8.39 2.71 -14.47
CA GLN A 185 -8.38 2.43 -15.92
C GLN A 185 -7.35 3.25 -16.69
N ALA A 186 -7.06 4.47 -16.26
CA ALA A 186 -6.02 5.31 -16.86
C ALA A 186 -4.63 4.61 -16.80
N LYS A 187 -4.33 3.91 -15.71
CA LYS A 187 -3.07 3.17 -15.54
C LYS A 187 -3.05 1.88 -16.36
N MET A 188 -4.19 1.24 -16.56
CA MET A 188 -4.30 0.14 -17.52
C MET A 188 -4.00 0.61 -18.93
N ASN A 189 -4.55 1.75 -19.34
CA ASN A 189 -4.30 2.32 -20.67
C ASN A 189 -2.82 2.69 -20.85
N GLU A 190 -2.16 3.21 -19.81
CA GLU A 190 -0.72 3.53 -19.81
C GLU A 190 0.12 2.25 -19.99
N ALA A 191 -0.20 1.16 -19.28
CA ALA A 191 0.47 -0.14 -19.43
C ALA A 191 0.29 -0.71 -20.85
N ILE A 192 -0.93 -0.66 -21.40
CA ILE A 192 -1.23 -1.08 -22.78
C ILE A 192 -0.42 -0.24 -23.79
N ALA A 193 -0.38 1.08 -23.62
CA ALA A 193 0.37 1.97 -24.50
C ALA A 193 1.86 1.65 -24.46
N PHE A 194 2.41 1.40 -23.28
CA PHE A 194 3.81 0.99 -23.11
C PHE A 194 4.13 -0.31 -23.87
N VAL A 195 3.30 -1.34 -23.71
CA VAL A 195 3.51 -2.61 -24.42
C VAL A 195 3.42 -2.44 -25.94
N LYS A 196 2.47 -1.64 -26.44
CA LYS A 196 2.30 -1.36 -27.87
C LYS A 196 3.45 -0.58 -28.53
N GLN A 197 4.30 0.07 -27.74
CA GLN A 197 5.52 0.72 -28.24
C GLN A 197 6.62 -0.28 -28.65
N GLY A 198 6.44 -1.56 -28.29
CA GLY A 198 7.39 -2.65 -28.48
C GLY A 198 8.21 -2.89 -27.23
N LEU A 199 8.24 -4.13 -26.79
CA LEU A 199 9.03 -4.57 -25.65
C LEU A 199 10.43 -4.95 -26.09
N GLN A 200 11.43 -4.57 -25.29
CA GLN A 200 12.82 -4.95 -25.51
C GLN A 200 13.31 -5.85 -24.38
N ASP A 201 14.10 -6.86 -24.73
CA ASP A 201 14.76 -7.69 -23.75
C ASP A 201 15.66 -6.80 -22.86
N PHE A 202 15.71 -7.13 -21.58
CA PHE A 202 16.47 -6.34 -20.59
C PHE A 202 17.37 -7.22 -19.75
N SER A 203 18.47 -6.63 -19.27
CA SER A 203 19.45 -7.30 -18.41
C SER A 203 18.85 -7.59 -17.03
N ILE A 204 19.01 -8.87 -16.60
CA ILE A 204 18.50 -9.38 -15.33
C ILE A 204 19.61 -9.88 -14.39
N SER A 205 20.89 -9.61 -14.74
CA SER A 205 22.02 -9.90 -13.87
C SER A 205 23.00 -8.75 -13.82
N ARG A 206 23.93 -8.83 -12.88
CA ARG A 206 25.07 -7.94 -12.75
C ARG A 206 26.30 -8.75 -12.39
N LEU A 207 27.47 -8.35 -12.87
CA LEU A 207 28.74 -8.96 -12.48
C LEU A 207 28.95 -8.78 -10.97
N LYS A 208 29.18 -9.87 -10.25
CA LYS A 208 29.42 -9.89 -8.80
C LYS A 208 30.64 -9.05 -8.41
N SER A 209 31.65 -8.99 -9.28
CA SER A 209 32.85 -8.15 -9.09
C SER A 209 32.55 -6.63 -9.03
N LYS A 210 31.44 -6.19 -9.64
CA LYS A 210 31.00 -4.79 -9.63
C LYS A 210 29.89 -4.52 -8.60
N MET A 211 29.04 -5.50 -8.35
CA MET A 211 27.93 -5.42 -7.42
C MET A 211 27.82 -6.73 -6.63
N PRO A 212 28.55 -6.87 -5.52
CA PRO A 212 28.63 -8.14 -4.77
C PRO A 212 27.40 -8.41 -3.87
N TRP A 213 26.45 -7.49 -3.80
CA TRP A 213 25.27 -7.58 -2.93
C TRP A 213 23.99 -7.88 -3.73
N GLY A 214 23.59 -9.14 -3.77
CA GLY A 214 22.42 -9.64 -4.49
C GLY A 214 22.30 -11.16 -4.37
N ILE A 215 21.27 -11.74 -4.96
CA ILE A 215 21.10 -13.20 -5.03
C ILE A 215 22.00 -13.76 -6.13
N GLU A 216 22.81 -14.74 -5.83
CA GLU A 216 23.66 -15.42 -6.82
C GLU A 216 22.82 -16.09 -7.90
N VAL A 217 23.23 -15.93 -9.15
CA VAL A 217 22.63 -16.64 -10.27
C VAL A 217 22.90 -18.14 -10.15
N PRO A 218 21.90 -19.02 -10.28
CA PRO A 218 22.13 -20.46 -10.24
C PRO A 218 23.15 -20.91 -11.30
N GLU A 219 24.12 -21.73 -10.87
CA GLU A 219 25.19 -22.28 -11.72
C GLU A 219 26.22 -21.26 -12.25
N ASP A 220 26.11 -19.98 -11.85
CA ASP A 220 27.04 -18.93 -12.25
C ASP A 220 27.38 -18.01 -11.06
N PRO A 221 28.47 -18.29 -10.31
CA PRO A 221 28.86 -17.52 -9.15
C PRO A 221 29.43 -16.14 -9.46
N ASP A 222 29.70 -15.84 -10.73
CA ASP A 222 30.25 -14.55 -11.19
C ASP A 222 29.16 -13.48 -11.39
N HIS A 223 27.89 -13.91 -11.34
CA HIS A 223 26.74 -13.02 -11.48
C HIS A 223 25.81 -13.05 -10.26
N VAL A 224 25.19 -11.91 -10.03
CA VAL A 224 24.04 -11.76 -9.10
C VAL A 224 22.81 -11.30 -9.88
N MET A 225 21.62 -11.67 -9.39
CA MET A 225 20.36 -11.28 -10.00
C MET A 225 20.17 -9.76 -9.94
N TYR A 226 19.59 -9.21 -10.97
CA TYR A 226 19.12 -7.84 -10.99
C TYR A 226 17.94 -7.63 -10.03
N VAL A 227 17.98 -6.54 -9.29
CA VAL A 227 17.09 -6.28 -8.15
C VAL A 227 15.59 -6.47 -8.47
N TRP A 228 15.10 -6.00 -9.62
CA TRP A 228 13.68 -6.17 -9.98
C TRP A 228 13.32 -7.61 -10.34
N PHE A 229 14.24 -8.39 -10.92
CA PHE A 229 13.98 -9.80 -11.21
C PHE A 229 13.92 -10.64 -9.92
N ASP A 230 14.68 -10.25 -8.94
CA ASP A 230 14.68 -10.80 -7.58
C ASP A 230 13.46 -10.31 -6.80
N ALA A 231 13.32 -9.00 -6.60
CA ALA A 231 12.34 -8.41 -5.71
C ALA A 231 10.89 -8.79 -6.04
N LEU A 232 10.50 -8.85 -7.32
CA LEU A 232 9.13 -9.17 -7.73
C LEU A 232 8.69 -10.58 -7.34
N VAL A 233 9.63 -11.52 -7.14
CA VAL A 233 9.34 -12.88 -6.67
C VAL A 233 8.82 -12.90 -5.22
N ASN A 234 8.97 -11.79 -4.46
CA ASN A 234 8.44 -11.70 -3.09
C ASN A 234 6.95 -12.04 -3.02
N TYR A 235 6.17 -11.66 -4.03
CA TYR A 235 4.72 -11.85 -4.06
C TYR A 235 4.30 -13.32 -3.98
N ILE A 236 5.14 -14.22 -4.44
CA ILE A 236 4.88 -15.66 -4.36
C ILE A 236 5.75 -16.35 -3.31
N SER A 237 6.97 -15.87 -3.04
CA SER A 237 7.83 -16.45 -2.00
C SER A 237 7.24 -16.28 -0.60
N THR A 238 6.45 -15.23 -0.36
CA THR A 238 5.67 -15.04 0.87
C THR A 238 4.72 -16.21 1.12
N LEU A 239 4.11 -16.75 0.06
CA LEU A 239 3.22 -17.91 0.10
C LEU A 239 3.96 -19.25 0.11
N ASP A 240 5.28 -19.22 0.36
CA ASP A 240 6.17 -20.36 0.41
C ASP A 240 6.30 -21.13 -0.91
N TRP A 241 6.01 -20.48 -2.04
CA TRP A 241 6.36 -21.02 -3.34
C TRP A 241 7.89 -21.13 -3.49
N PRO A 242 8.43 -22.22 -4.03
CA PRO A 242 7.75 -23.39 -4.59
C PRO A 242 7.47 -24.52 -3.59
N ASN A 243 7.78 -24.38 -2.30
CA ASN A 243 7.79 -25.48 -1.32
C ASN A 243 6.39 -25.86 -0.84
N ASP A 244 5.51 -24.87 -0.57
CA ASP A 244 4.12 -25.12 -0.14
C ASP A 244 3.14 -24.78 -1.28
N GLN A 245 2.90 -25.79 -2.13
CA GLN A 245 1.96 -25.66 -3.24
C GLN A 245 0.51 -25.52 -2.77
N GLU A 246 0.16 -25.99 -1.59
CA GLU A 246 -1.19 -25.86 -1.05
C GLU A 246 -1.47 -24.40 -0.66
N THR A 247 -0.61 -23.77 0.13
CA THR A 247 -0.75 -22.36 0.49
C THR A 247 -0.69 -21.48 -0.76
N PHE A 248 0.26 -21.70 -1.65
CA PHE A 248 0.35 -20.96 -2.90
C PHE A 248 -0.95 -21.04 -3.70
N SER A 249 -1.44 -22.23 -4.03
CA SER A 249 -2.66 -22.40 -4.86
C SER A 249 -3.93 -21.91 -4.19
N ASN A 250 -3.94 -21.80 -2.88
CA ASN A 250 -5.08 -21.33 -2.11
C ASN A 250 -5.19 -19.79 -2.06
N PHE A 251 -4.05 -19.07 -2.14
CA PHE A 251 -4.01 -17.61 -1.99
C PHE A 251 -3.58 -16.88 -3.27
N TRP A 252 -2.75 -17.49 -4.14
CA TRP A 252 -2.42 -16.93 -5.44
C TRP A 252 -3.47 -17.30 -6.50
N PRO A 253 -3.87 -16.40 -7.42
CA PRO A 253 -3.37 -15.03 -7.60
C PRO A 253 -3.93 -14.02 -6.59
N GLY A 254 -3.05 -13.12 -6.15
CA GLY A 254 -3.31 -12.05 -5.19
C GLY A 254 -3.55 -10.68 -5.82
N ILE A 255 -3.82 -9.70 -4.96
CA ILE A 255 -3.93 -8.28 -5.28
C ILE A 255 -2.65 -7.56 -4.85
N GLN A 256 -2.16 -6.65 -5.68
CA GLN A 256 -0.97 -5.85 -5.43
C GLN A 256 -1.34 -4.38 -5.35
N ILE A 257 -0.75 -3.65 -4.39
CA ILE A 257 -0.81 -2.19 -4.33
C ILE A 257 0.58 -1.64 -4.62
N ALA A 258 0.67 -0.58 -5.41
CA ALA A 258 1.94 0.02 -5.78
C ALA A 258 1.78 1.52 -6.11
N GLY A 259 2.84 2.29 -5.95
CA GLY A 259 2.92 3.63 -6.50
C GLY A 259 3.04 3.64 -8.03
N LYS A 260 2.69 4.74 -8.67
CA LYS A 260 2.67 4.87 -10.14
C LYS A 260 4.04 4.73 -10.80
N ASP A 261 5.12 4.99 -10.08
CA ASP A 261 6.49 4.76 -10.53
C ASP A 261 6.82 3.28 -10.72
N ASN A 262 6.07 2.40 -10.07
CA ASN A 262 6.22 0.95 -10.20
C ASN A 262 5.24 0.31 -11.20
N LEU A 263 4.45 1.10 -11.94
CA LEU A 263 3.46 0.57 -12.90
C LEU A 263 4.08 -0.40 -13.90
N ARG A 264 5.22 -0.04 -14.51
CA ARG A 264 5.92 -0.88 -15.49
C ARG A 264 6.35 -2.22 -14.88
N GLN A 265 6.89 -2.19 -13.66
CA GLN A 265 7.35 -3.39 -12.96
C GLN A 265 6.18 -4.30 -12.59
N GLN A 266 5.10 -3.74 -12.08
CA GLN A 266 3.95 -4.51 -11.59
C GLN A 266 3.05 -5.03 -12.72
N ALA A 267 2.68 -4.14 -13.64
CA ALA A 267 1.68 -4.45 -14.64
C ALA A 267 2.27 -5.14 -15.90
N VAL A 268 3.56 -4.95 -16.19
CA VAL A 268 4.17 -5.47 -17.42
C VAL A 268 5.26 -6.50 -17.10
N MET A 269 6.33 -6.10 -16.39
CA MET A 269 7.47 -7.00 -16.14
C MET A 269 7.06 -8.23 -15.34
N TRP A 270 6.41 -8.04 -14.19
CA TRP A 270 5.99 -9.14 -13.33
C TRP A 270 4.99 -10.07 -14.02
N GLN A 271 4.06 -9.52 -14.80
CA GLN A 271 3.12 -10.34 -15.53
C GLN A 271 3.81 -11.22 -16.60
N ALA A 272 4.78 -10.66 -17.32
CA ALA A 272 5.59 -11.43 -18.27
C ALA A 272 6.46 -12.49 -17.56
N MET A 273 7.06 -12.15 -16.42
CA MET A 273 7.85 -13.07 -15.61
C MET A 273 7.00 -14.25 -15.13
N LEU A 274 5.78 -14.02 -14.65
CA LEU A 274 4.84 -15.09 -14.28
C LEU A 274 4.52 -16.01 -15.45
N MET A 275 4.26 -15.43 -16.63
CA MET A 275 4.01 -16.21 -17.86
C MET A 275 5.21 -17.09 -18.22
N SER A 276 6.44 -16.59 -18.03
CA SER A 276 7.67 -17.32 -18.39
C SER A 276 7.86 -18.59 -17.56
N VAL A 277 7.34 -18.62 -16.34
CA VAL A 277 7.42 -19.78 -15.45
C VAL A 277 6.10 -20.57 -15.36
N GLY A 278 5.10 -20.23 -16.20
CA GLY A 278 3.82 -20.92 -16.26
C GLY A 278 2.92 -20.72 -15.03
N LEU A 279 3.13 -19.62 -14.28
CA LEU A 279 2.30 -19.29 -13.12
C LEU A 279 1.14 -18.36 -13.51
N PRO A 280 0.00 -18.42 -12.77
CA PRO A 280 -1.10 -17.48 -12.99
C PRO A 280 -0.68 -16.03 -12.78
N ASN A 281 -1.18 -15.13 -13.65
CA ASN A 281 -1.00 -13.70 -13.50
C ASN A 281 -1.71 -13.15 -12.26
N SER A 282 -1.32 -11.96 -11.80
CA SER A 282 -1.94 -11.28 -10.65
C SER A 282 -3.44 -11.11 -10.85
N LYS A 283 -4.19 -11.13 -9.75
CA LYS A 283 -5.65 -10.96 -9.79
C LYS A 283 -6.05 -9.52 -10.07
N LYS A 284 -5.35 -8.56 -9.45
CA LYS A 284 -5.56 -7.12 -9.63
C LYS A 284 -4.34 -6.35 -9.15
N ILE A 285 -4.10 -5.20 -9.76
CA ILE A 285 -3.01 -4.28 -9.43
C ILE A 285 -3.62 -2.90 -9.20
N LEU A 286 -3.49 -2.38 -7.99
CA LEU A 286 -3.98 -1.08 -7.58
C LEU A 286 -2.82 -0.09 -7.62
N ILE A 287 -2.95 1.01 -8.35
CA ILE A 287 -1.87 1.97 -8.56
C ILE A 287 -2.23 3.33 -7.96
N ASN A 288 -1.45 3.74 -6.96
CA ASN A 288 -1.51 5.06 -6.34
C ASN A 288 -0.85 6.14 -7.21
N GLY A 289 -1.40 7.36 -7.16
CA GLY A 289 -0.74 8.54 -7.67
C GLY A 289 0.47 8.97 -6.82
N PHE A 290 1.19 10.00 -7.25
CA PHE A 290 2.23 10.60 -6.42
C PHE A 290 1.65 11.51 -5.33
N ILE A 291 2.38 11.59 -4.22
CA ILE A 291 2.12 12.60 -3.21
C ILE A 291 3.14 13.73 -3.40
N SER A 292 2.61 14.94 -3.57
CA SER A 292 3.36 16.20 -3.49
C SER A 292 3.06 16.90 -2.16
N ILE A 293 3.99 17.74 -1.72
CA ILE A 293 3.83 18.59 -0.55
C ILE A 293 3.88 20.03 -1.03
N ASP A 294 2.78 20.76 -0.84
CA ASP A 294 2.63 22.14 -1.31
C ASP A 294 2.99 22.31 -2.80
N GLY A 295 2.49 21.39 -3.66
CA GLY A 295 2.72 21.37 -5.10
C GLY A 295 4.11 20.92 -5.53
N GLN A 296 4.99 20.52 -4.60
CA GLN A 296 6.36 20.09 -4.88
C GLN A 296 6.53 18.59 -4.60
N LYS A 297 7.34 17.92 -5.43
CA LYS A 297 7.73 16.53 -5.17
C LYS A 297 8.43 16.43 -3.82
N MET A 298 8.06 15.44 -3.03
CA MET A 298 8.77 15.14 -1.77
C MET A 298 10.25 14.87 -2.05
N SER A 299 11.13 15.57 -1.32
CA SER A 299 12.58 15.39 -1.41
C SER A 299 13.22 15.69 -0.06
N LYS A 300 14.13 14.81 0.38
CA LYS A 300 14.92 15.04 1.60
C LYS A 300 15.79 16.28 1.50
N SER A 301 16.32 16.59 0.31
CA SER A 301 17.13 17.78 0.07
C SER A 301 16.32 19.07 0.19
N LEU A 302 15.02 19.04 -0.05
CA LEU A 302 14.10 20.17 0.14
C LEU A 302 13.55 20.26 1.56
N GLY A 303 13.75 19.23 2.39
CA GLY A 303 13.23 19.20 3.76
C GLY A 303 11.69 19.14 3.85
N ASN A 304 10.99 18.77 2.75
CA ASN A 304 9.55 18.76 2.66
C ASN A 304 8.96 17.34 2.77
N VAL A 305 9.66 16.40 3.41
CA VAL A 305 9.17 15.03 3.61
C VAL A 305 8.34 14.99 4.89
N ILE A 306 7.11 14.49 4.81
CA ILE A 306 6.29 14.14 5.96
C ILE A 306 6.46 12.65 6.24
N SER A 307 6.76 12.30 7.49
CA SER A 307 6.86 10.92 7.96
C SER A 307 5.57 10.44 8.62
N PRO A 308 5.29 9.12 8.63
CA PRO A 308 4.20 8.55 9.44
C PRO A 308 4.33 8.85 10.93
N GLN A 309 5.56 8.97 11.45
CA GLN A 309 5.82 9.31 12.83
C GLN A 309 5.30 10.70 13.18
N GLU A 310 5.63 11.73 12.39
CA GLU A 310 5.14 13.11 12.58
C GLU A 310 3.60 13.18 12.50
N MET A 311 3.00 12.38 11.60
CA MET A 311 1.53 12.28 11.51
C MET A 311 0.93 11.76 12.81
N VAL A 312 1.49 10.67 13.37
CA VAL A 312 0.97 10.05 14.59
C VAL A 312 1.21 10.91 15.81
N GLU A 313 2.37 11.58 15.90
CA GLU A 313 2.67 12.54 16.99
C GLU A 313 1.67 13.69 17.01
N ARG A 314 1.24 14.17 15.83
CA ARG A 314 0.30 15.28 15.71
C ARG A 314 -1.16 14.89 15.89
N TYR A 315 -1.58 13.75 15.29
CA TYR A 315 -3.00 13.38 15.16
C TYR A 315 -3.39 12.11 15.90
N GLN A 316 -2.44 11.39 16.47
CA GLN A 316 -2.59 10.02 16.97
C GLN A 316 -2.83 8.99 15.85
N THR A 317 -2.73 7.70 16.17
CA THR A 317 -2.72 6.59 15.19
C THR A 317 -3.96 6.57 14.29
N ASP A 318 -5.15 6.47 14.87
CA ASP A 318 -6.39 6.30 14.08
C ASP A 318 -6.73 7.52 13.22
N ALA A 319 -6.52 8.73 13.76
CA ALA A 319 -6.71 9.95 12.99
C ALA A 319 -5.69 10.07 11.84
N SER A 320 -4.44 9.67 12.07
CA SER A 320 -3.43 9.61 11.00
C SER A 320 -3.82 8.64 9.88
N ARG A 321 -4.32 7.46 10.23
CA ARG A 321 -4.84 6.47 9.25
C ARG A 321 -5.97 7.04 8.41
N MET A 322 -6.95 7.66 9.08
CA MET A 322 -8.09 8.31 8.42
C MET A 322 -7.62 9.42 7.49
N LEU A 323 -6.73 10.29 7.95
CA LEU A 323 -6.19 11.39 7.16
C LEU A 323 -5.43 10.86 5.93
N LEU A 324 -4.57 9.83 6.08
CA LEU A 324 -3.86 9.20 4.97
C LEU A 324 -4.83 8.74 3.88
N VAL A 325 -5.81 7.90 4.21
CA VAL A 325 -6.78 7.37 3.23
C VAL A 325 -7.65 8.47 2.63
N SER A 326 -7.82 9.58 3.34
CA SER A 326 -8.61 10.71 2.86
C SER A 326 -7.88 11.65 1.90
N LEU A 327 -6.58 11.42 1.63
CA LEU A 327 -5.78 12.27 0.75
C LEU A 327 -6.26 12.23 -0.71
N GLY A 328 -6.74 11.07 -1.16
CA GLY A 328 -7.22 10.89 -2.51
C GLY A 328 -7.50 9.44 -2.87
N THR A 329 -7.93 9.23 -4.10
CA THR A 329 -8.21 7.91 -4.67
C THR A 329 -6.93 7.33 -5.31
N PHE A 330 -6.97 6.03 -5.68
CA PHE A 330 -5.93 5.42 -6.52
C PHE A 330 -5.73 6.09 -7.89
N ALA A 331 -6.59 7.03 -8.31
CA ALA A 331 -6.55 7.62 -9.64
C ALA A 331 -5.58 8.81 -9.76
N ASP A 332 -5.50 9.64 -8.74
CA ASP A 332 -5.00 11.00 -8.85
C ASP A 332 -3.71 11.24 -8.06
N ASP A 333 -2.90 12.16 -8.55
CA ASP A 333 -1.80 12.72 -7.77
C ASP A 333 -2.39 13.57 -6.63
N MET A 334 -1.84 13.43 -5.45
CA MET A 334 -2.31 14.06 -4.23
C MET A 334 -1.37 15.20 -3.83
N ASP A 335 -1.94 16.34 -3.47
CA ASP A 335 -1.17 17.46 -2.90
C ASP A 335 -1.54 17.66 -1.44
N VAL A 336 -0.57 17.49 -0.56
CA VAL A 336 -0.72 17.47 0.88
C VAL A 336 -0.03 18.67 1.52
N SER A 337 -0.64 19.23 2.56
CA SER A 337 0.01 20.18 3.47
C SER A 337 -0.52 19.98 4.89
N TRP A 338 0.27 20.40 5.88
CA TRP A 338 -0.17 20.37 7.28
C TRP A 338 -1.48 21.14 7.47
N GLU A 339 -1.64 22.28 6.78
CA GLU A 339 -2.87 23.09 6.85
C GLU A 339 -4.10 22.30 6.37
N LYS A 340 -3.98 21.59 5.23
CA LYS A 340 -5.07 20.75 4.69
C LYS A 340 -5.43 19.61 5.65
N LEU A 341 -4.41 18.95 6.22
CA LEU A 341 -4.59 17.88 7.18
C LEU A 341 -5.25 18.38 8.47
N ASP A 342 -4.77 19.50 9.03
CA ASP A 342 -5.34 20.14 10.23
C ASP A 342 -6.80 20.53 10.01
N LYS A 343 -7.10 21.13 8.87
CA LYS A 343 -8.48 21.51 8.51
C LYS A 343 -9.40 20.29 8.46
N LYS A 344 -8.95 19.20 7.84
CA LYS A 344 -9.74 17.97 7.73
C LYS A 344 -9.91 17.30 9.10
N TYR A 345 -8.84 17.20 9.89
CA TYR A 345 -8.90 16.69 11.26
C TYR A 345 -9.91 17.46 12.12
N LYS A 346 -9.84 18.81 12.10
CA LYS A 346 -10.75 19.67 12.87
C LYS A 346 -12.20 19.47 12.40
N ALA A 347 -12.45 19.43 11.10
CA ALA A 347 -13.80 19.34 10.54
C ALA A 347 -14.45 17.96 10.77
N ASP A 348 -13.77 16.88 10.41
CA ASP A 348 -14.37 15.54 10.38
C ASP A 348 -14.27 14.83 11.74
N LEU A 349 -13.21 15.07 12.50
CA LEU A 349 -12.95 14.35 13.75
C LEU A 349 -13.24 15.20 14.99
N ALA A 350 -12.50 16.28 15.24
CA ALA A 350 -12.64 17.01 16.50
C ALA A 350 -14.02 17.69 16.63
N ASN A 351 -14.44 18.43 15.62
CA ASN A 351 -15.75 19.10 15.60
C ASN A 351 -16.88 18.24 15.00
N GLY A 352 -16.54 17.18 14.26
CA GLY A 352 -17.43 16.21 13.66
C GLY A 352 -17.77 15.06 14.61
N LEU A 353 -17.23 13.87 14.29
CA LEU A 353 -17.53 12.60 14.99
C LEU A 353 -17.28 12.68 16.50
N GLY A 354 -16.16 13.28 16.92
CA GLY A 354 -15.79 13.38 18.34
C GLY A 354 -16.78 14.21 19.14
N ASN A 355 -17.14 15.39 18.63
CA ASN A 355 -18.14 16.27 19.25
C ASN A 355 -19.54 15.61 19.28
N LEU A 356 -19.94 14.96 18.18
CA LEU A 356 -21.20 14.21 18.09
C LEU A 356 -21.30 13.13 19.18
N CYS A 357 -20.28 12.28 19.30
CA CYS A 357 -20.23 11.22 20.33
C CYS A 357 -20.27 11.82 21.74
N SER A 358 -19.49 12.87 22.03
CA SER A 358 -19.45 13.48 23.37
C SER A 358 -20.79 14.11 23.75
N ARG A 359 -21.48 14.80 22.83
CA ARG A 359 -22.80 15.41 23.06
C ARG A 359 -23.86 14.36 23.33
N VAL A 360 -23.92 13.30 22.51
CA VAL A 360 -24.91 12.23 22.70
C VAL A 360 -24.65 11.45 24.00
N ALA A 361 -23.40 11.12 24.31
CA ALA A 361 -23.03 10.41 25.54
C ALA A 361 -23.41 11.22 26.80
N LYS A 362 -23.16 12.54 26.80
CA LYS A 362 -23.55 13.39 27.94
C LYS A 362 -25.06 13.43 28.15
N MET A 363 -25.85 13.56 27.08
CA MET A 363 -27.32 13.54 27.18
C MET A 363 -27.84 12.17 27.62
N ALA A 364 -27.25 11.09 27.08
CA ALA A 364 -27.61 9.71 27.44
C ALA A 364 -27.32 9.43 28.93
N GLN A 365 -26.19 9.90 29.47
CA GLN A 365 -25.88 9.81 30.89
C GLN A 365 -26.92 10.55 31.75
N THR A 366 -27.31 11.76 31.36
CA THR A 366 -28.30 12.55 32.09
C THR A 366 -29.65 11.84 32.18
N GLU A 367 -30.03 11.12 31.12
CA GLU A 367 -31.27 10.34 31.05
C GLU A 367 -31.11 8.89 31.59
N GLN A 368 -29.91 8.54 32.09
CA GLN A 368 -29.57 7.19 32.62
C GLN A 368 -29.90 6.09 31.60
N LEU A 369 -29.56 6.32 30.34
CA LEU A 369 -29.88 5.37 29.27
C LEU A 369 -28.96 4.16 29.31
N VAL A 370 -29.60 3.01 29.07
CA VAL A 370 -28.93 1.71 28.86
C VAL A 370 -29.24 1.27 27.43
N TYR A 371 -28.18 0.94 26.67
CA TYR A 371 -28.32 0.46 25.31
C TYR A 371 -27.66 -0.89 25.13
N GLN A 372 -28.35 -1.83 24.50
CA GLN A 372 -27.79 -3.14 24.12
C GLN A 372 -27.48 -3.09 22.63
N SER A 373 -26.20 -3.22 22.30
CA SER A 373 -25.77 -3.22 20.90
C SER A 373 -26.43 -4.36 20.13
N LYS A 374 -26.98 -4.04 18.97
CA LYS A 374 -27.53 -5.00 18.02
C LYS A 374 -26.50 -5.37 16.98
N LEU A 375 -26.70 -6.50 16.32
CA LEU A 375 -25.91 -6.85 15.15
C LEU A 375 -26.10 -5.76 14.06
N CYS A 376 -25.02 -5.12 13.68
CA CYS A 376 -25.05 -4.10 12.62
C CYS A 376 -24.83 -4.79 11.26
N PRO A 377 -25.80 -4.76 10.33
CA PRO A 377 -25.58 -5.27 8.99
C PRO A 377 -24.68 -4.30 8.20
N LEU A 378 -23.84 -4.87 7.35
CA LEU A 378 -23.08 -4.09 6.39
C LEU A 378 -24.02 -3.35 5.41
N ASN A 379 -23.81 -2.04 5.27
CA ASN A 379 -24.56 -1.25 4.31
C ASN A 379 -24.14 -1.62 2.88
N LYS A 380 -25.12 -1.69 1.98
CA LYS A 380 -24.90 -2.09 0.58
C LYS A 380 -23.98 -1.13 -0.18
N THR A 381 -24.22 0.18 -0.06
CA THR A 381 -23.39 1.21 -0.71
C THR A 381 -21.95 1.13 -0.22
N TYR A 382 -21.75 1.01 1.09
CA TYR A 382 -20.43 0.83 1.66
C TYR A 382 -19.72 -0.43 1.12
N GLN A 383 -20.44 -1.56 1.04
CA GLN A 383 -19.89 -2.79 0.46
C GLN A 383 -19.49 -2.62 -1.01
N GLU A 384 -20.32 -1.95 -1.80
CA GLU A 384 -20.04 -1.68 -3.22
C GLU A 384 -18.77 -0.85 -3.37
N LEU A 385 -18.61 0.22 -2.59
CA LEU A 385 -17.42 1.07 -2.58
C LEU A 385 -16.15 0.28 -2.16
N MET A 386 -16.22 -0.44 -1.04
CA MET A 386 -15.09 -1.24 -0.55
C MET A 386 -14.69 -2.37 -1.51
N ASN A 387 -15.66 -3.01 -2.17
CA ASN A 387 -15.40 -4.06 -3.17
C ASN A 387 -14.82 -3.49 -4.47
N ALA A 388 -15.11 -2.23 -4.78
CA ALA A 388 -14.54 -1.49 -5.92
C ALA A 388 -13.19 -0.83 -5.59
N PHE A 389 -12.66 -0.99 -4.37
CA PHE A 389 -11.44 -0.33 -3.86
C PHE A 389 -11.52 1.21 -3.84
N GLN A 390 -12.72 1.75 -3.75
CA GLN A 390 -12.99 3.18 -3.61
C GLN A 390 -12.95 3.56 -2.11
N LEU A 391 -11.74 3.55 -1.53
CA LEU A 391 -11.54 3.66 -0.09
C LEU A 391 -11.88 5.05 0.42
N THR A 392 -11.49 6.09 -0.29
CA THR A 392 -11.77 7.49 0.07
C THR A 392 -13.28 7.75 0.03
N GLU A 393 -13.97 7.27 -0.99
CA GLU A 393 -15.43 7.41 -1.13
C GLU A 393 -16.18 6.60 -0.05
N ALA A 394 -15.66 5.43 0.34
CA ALA A 394 -16.21 4.66 1.45
C ALA A 394 -16.05 5.40 2.79
N LEU A 395 -14.90 6.02 3.01
CA LEU A 395 -14.65 6.86 4.18
C LEU A 395 -15.55 8.10 4.19
N ASP A 396 -15.67 8.79 3.06
CA ASP A 396 -16.54 9.97 2.92
C ASP A 396 -18.01 9.61 3.16
N TRP A 397 -18.44 8.43 2.72
CA TRP A 397 -19.78 7.92 3.03
C TRP A 397 -19.99 7.79 4.54
N ILE A 398 -19.01 7.25 5.29
CA ILE A 398 -19.08 7.13 6.75
C ILE A 398 -19.15 8.52 7.42
N MET A 399 -18.27 9.43 7.01
CA MET A 399 -18.25 10.79 7.57
C MET A 399 -19.55 11.55 7.25
N ASP A 400 -20.16 11.27 6.10
CA ASP A 400 -21.47 11.85 5.75
C ASP A 400 -22.58 11.33 6.68
N GLN A 401 -22.59 10.03 7.05
CA GLN A 401 -23.54 9.53 8.05
C GLN A 401 -23.39 10.27 9.38
N SER A 402 -22.16 10.61 9.79
CA SER A 402 -21.90 11.42 10.99
C SER A 402 -22.49 12.83 10.86
N ARG A 403 -22.26 13.50 9.73
CA ARG A 403 -22.81 14.83 9.44
C ARG A 403 -24.34 14.82 9.41
N GLN A 404 -24.94 13.82 8.77
CA GLN A 404 -26.40 13.67 8.72
C GLN A 404 -27.01 13.47 10.12
N LEU A 405 -26.34 12.70 10.99
CA LEU A 405 -26.79 12.52 12.36
C LEU A 405 -26.70 13.83 13.17
N ASP A 406 -25.64 14.61 13.01
CA ASP A 406 -25.51 15.91 13.69
C ASP A 406 -26.61 16.90 13.23
N LEU A 407 -26.91 16.94 11.93
CA LEU A 407 -28.01 17.73 11.38
C LEU A 407 -29.37 17.26 11.94
N PHE A 408 -29.61 15.95 11.99
CA PHE A 408 -30.81 15.37 12.58
C PHE A 408 -31.03 15.83 14.04
N LEU A 409 -29.97 15.72 14.87
CA LEU A 409 -30.03 16.17 16.26
C LEU A 409 -30.26 17.68 16.35
N SER A 410 -29.66 18.47 15.48
CA SER A 410 -29.85 19.93 15.42
C SER A 410 -31.27 20.31 15.09
N HIS A 411 -31.96 19.54 14.22
CA HIS A 411 -33.36 19.75 13.87
C HIS A 411 -34.30 19.25 14.97
N LYS A 412 -34.06 18.08 15.54
CA LYS A 412 -34.94 17.47 16.56
C LYS A 412 -34.77 18.08 17.93
N LYS A 413 -33.60 18.68 18.21
CA LYS A 413 -33.26 19.38 19.46
C LYS A 413 -33.55 18.54 20.71
N PRO A 414 -33.00 17.36 20.90
CA PRO A 414 -33.25 16.50 22.04
C PRO A 414 -32.96 17.19 23.38
N TRP A 415 -32.11 18.21 23.41
CA TRP A 415 -31.84 19.01 24.61
C TRP A 415 -33.02 19.92 25.03
N GLU A 416 -33.99 20.21 24.14
CA GLU A 416 -35.23 20.93 24.44
C GLU A 416 -36.40 19.97 24.77
N LYS A 417 -36.20 18.66 24.65
CA LYS A 417 -37.19 17.61 24.89
C LYS A 417 -37.09 17.02 26.30
N THR A 418 -38.15 16.35 26.76
CA THR A 418 -38.22 15.68 28.05
C THR A 418 -38.93 14.33 27.93
N GLY A 419 -38.75 13.48 28.94
CA GLY A 419 -39.47 12.19 29.06
C GLY A 419 -39.15 11.22 27.93
N GLN A 420 -40.15 10.45 27.48
CA GLN A 420 -39.93 9.34 26.53
C GLN A 420 -39.51 9.83 25.16
N GLU A 421 -40.05 10.96 24.69
CA GLU A 421 -39.64 11.54 23.37
C GLU A 421 -38.11 11.79 23.30
N LYS A 422 -37.53 12.37 24.36
CA LYS A 422 -36.10 12.58 24.45
C LYS A 422 -35.32 11.27 24.42
N LYS A 423 -35.76 10.28 25.21
CA LYS A 423 -35.11 8.96 25.30
C LYS A 423 -35.13 8.25 23.96
N ASP A 424 -36.24 8.26 23.24
CA ASP A 424 -36.37 7.62 21.92
C ASP A 424 -35.44 8.26 20.89
N LEU A 425 -35.33 9.60 20.86
CA LEU A 425 -34.41 10.32 19.99
C LEU A 425 -32.93 10.00 20.29
N LEU A 426 -32.59 9.87 21.57
CA LEU A 426 -31.23 9.52 21.98
C LEU A 426 -30.89 8.05 21.67
N LEU A 427 -31.83 7.13 21.84
CA LEU A 427 -31.63 5.73 21.48
C LEU A 427 -31.46 5.56 19.97
N ASP A 428 -32.21 6.27 19.13
CA ASP A 428 -32.02 6.31 17.68
C ASP A 428 -30.63 6.88 17.31
N ALA A 429 -30.20 7.96 17.98
CA ALA A 429 -28.87 8.52 17.77
C ALA A 429 -27.73 7.55 18.14
N ILE A 430 -27.89 6.82 19.28
CA ILE A 430 -26.92 5.81 19.73
C ILE A 430 -26.83 4.66 18.72
N GLU A 431 -27.96 4.16 18.20
CA GLU A 431 -27.98 3.11 17.18
C GLU A 431 -27.24 3.54 15.90
N LYS A 432 -27.41 4.81 15.47
CA LYS A 432 -26.68 5.37 14.34
C LYS A 432 -25.18 5.54 14.62
N ILE A 433 -24.79 5.98 15.81
CA ILE A 433 -23.39 6.05 16.24
C ILE A 433 -22.74 4.67 16.21
N GLN A 434 -23.42 3.63 16.69
CA GLN A 434 -22.95 2.25 16.63
C GLN A 434 -22.76 1.77 15.18
N THR A 435 -23.67 2.15 14.29
CA THR A 435 -23.59 1.85 12.86
C THR A 435 -22.40 2.55 12.19
N ILE A 436 -22.18 3.83 12.50
CA ILE A 436 -21.02 4.60 12.02
C ILE A 436 -19.72 3.93 12.50
N ALA A 437 -19.64 3.62 13.81
CA ALA A 437 -18.46 2.99 14.40
C ALA A 437 -18.17 1.61 13.77
N PHE A 438 -19.20 0.81 13.49
CA PHE A 438 -19.05 -0.49 12.84
C PHE A 438 -18.40 -0.37 11.45
N HIS A 439 -18.87 0.55 10.60
CA HIS A 439 -18.30 0.75 9.26
C HIS A 439 -16.92 1.42 9.30
N LEU A 440 -16.61 2.16 10.38
CA LEU A 440 -15.33 2.83 10.57
C LEU A 440 -14.20 1.85 10.94
N GLN A 441 -14.52 0.62 11.38
CA GLN A 441 -13.56 -0.36 11.89
C GLN A 441 -12.34 -0.61 10.99
N PRO A 442 -12.44 -0.73 9.66
CA PRO A 442 -11.25 -0.90 8.82
C PRO A 442 -10.31 0.31 8.81
N PHE A 443 -10.86 1.51 8.92
CA PHE A 443 -10.12 2.78 8.81
C PHE A 443 -9.52 3.21 10.15
N MET A 444 -10.30 3.15 11.23
CA MET A 444 -9.98 3.63 12.57
C MET A 444 -10.34 2.54 13.62
N PRO A 445 -9.56 1.45 13.69
CA PRO A 445 -9.95 0.26 14.46
C PRO A 445 -10.11 0.51 15.96
N ASP A 446 -9.22 1.28 16.58
CA ASP A 446 -9.26 1.55 18.02
C ASP A 446 -10.40 2.49 18.39
N THR A 447 -10.61 3.54 17.60
CA THR A 447 -11.73 4.48 17.73
C THR A 447 -13.07 3.77 17.56
N SER A 448 -13.18 2.93 16.53
CA SER A 448 -14.37 2.09 16.31
C SER A 448 -14.69 1.22 17.51
N GLN A 449 -13.71 0.46 17.98
CA GLN A 449 -13.88 -0.41 19.14
C GLN A 449 -14.24 0.37 20.40
N PHE A 450 -13.58 1.52 20.60
CA PHE A 450 -13.88 2.38 21.75
C PHE A 450 -15.32 2.90 21.72
N ILE A 451 -15.78 3.42 20.57
CA ILE A 451 -17.16 3.92 20.44
C ILE A 451 -18.17 2.80 20.66
N GLN A 452 -17.95 1.63 20.05
CA GLN A 452 -18.86 0.48 20.21
C GLN A 452 -18.99 0.06 21.68
N ASN A 453 -17.88 0.00 22.41
CA ASN A 453 -17.87 -0.35 23.82
C ASN A 453 -18.50 0.73 24.70
N HIS A 454 -18.24 2.02 24.40
CA HIS A 454 -18.73 3.14 25.20
C HIS A 454 -20.26 3.30 25.11
N PHE A 455 -20.82 3.07 23.93
CA PHE A 455 -22.27 3.12 23.69
C PHE A 455 -22.94 1.76 23.84
N HIS A 456 -22.42 0.90 24.72
CA HIS A 456 -23.01 -0.38 25.14
C HIS A 456 -23.24 -0.39 26.64
N ASN A 457 -24.35 -1.00 27.12
CA ASN A 457 -24.80 -0.98 28.49
C ASN A 457 -25.13 0.44 29.02
N GLU A 458 -24.68 0.77 30.22
CA GLU A 458 -24.83 2.08 30.84
C GLU A 458 -23.90 3.09 30.15
N ILE A 459 -24.47 4.15 29.59
CA ILE A 459 -23.72 5.15 28.86
C ILE A 459 -23.30 6.28 29.80
N LYS A 460 -21.99 6.54 29.86
CA LYS A 460 -21.38 7.62 30.65
C LYS A 460 -20.97 8.78 29.75
N ALA A 461 -20.77 9.97 30.33
CA ALA A 461 -20.20 11.08 29.61
C ALA A 461 -18.82 10.72 29.03
N LEU A 462 -18.53 11.26 27.87
CA LEU A 462 -17.32 10.98 27.13
C LEU A 462 -16.45 12.23 27.05
N ALA A 463 -15.17 12.10 27.40
CA ALA A 463 -14.16 13.11 27.10
C ALA A 463 -13.99 13.22 25.56
N PRO A 464 -13.48 14.37 25.02
CA PRO A 464 -13.24 14.49 23.60
C PRO A 464 -12.39 13.33 23.05
N LEU A 465 -12.91 12.60 22.07
CA LEU A 465 -12.21 11.51 21.39
C LEU A 465 -11.00 12.03 20.61
N PHE A 466 -11.15 13.22 20.06
CA PHE A 466 -10.13 13.87 19.25
C PHE A 466 -9.87 15.25 19.87
N PRO A 467 -8.73 15.47 20.51
CA PRO A 467 -8.40 16.76 21.13
C PRO A 467 -8.25 17.84 20.07
N GLN A 468 -8.53 19.09 20.45
CA GLN A 468 -8.22 20.22 19.59
C GLN A 468 -6.72 20.30 19.37
N LEU A 469 -6.30 20.56 18.13
CA LEU A 469 -4.90 20.80 17.84
C LEU A 469 -4.43 22.11 18.49
N PRO A 470 -3.19 22.17 18.97
CA PRO A 470 -2.64 23.45 19.40
C PRO A 470 -2.63 24.46 18.24
N ASP A 471 -2.81 25.73 18.55
CA ASP A 471 -2.77 26.83 17.59
C ASP A 471 -1.38 27.01 16.98
#